data_118a5132b5eabde49609e30c2c576fd1
#
_entry.id   118a5132b5eabde49609e30c2c576fd1
#
_cell.length_a   1.000
_cell.length_b   1.000
_cell.length_c   1.000
_cell.angle_alpha   90.00
_cell.angle_beta   90.00
_cell.angle_gamma   90.00
#
_symmetry.space_group_name_H-M   'P 1'
#
loop_
_entity.id
_entity.type
_entity.pdbx_description
1 polymer ?
#
loop_
_entity_poly.entity_id
_entity_poly.type
_entity_poly.pdbx_seq_one_letter_code
_entity_poly.pdbx_strand_id
1 'polypeptide(L)'
;MAHISGLVAGGVIPSPVDHADVVTTTTHKSLRGVRSGMIFYRRGQKGVDKAGKPVLYDYESRINNAVFPALQGGPHNHAIGGVAVALRQVSRVL
;
A
#
# COMPACT_ATOMS: atom_id res chain seq x y z
N MET A 1 -4.37 7.14 4.14
CA MET A 1 -5.44 7.69 3.26
C MET A 1 -6.76 6.94 3.35
N ALA A 2 -7.07 6.40 4.50
CA ALA A 2 -8.20 5.50 4.68
C ALA A 2 -9.57 6.08 4.25
N HIS A 3 -9.81 7.35 4.56
CA HIS A 3 -11.09 8.00 4.27
C HIS A 3 -11.20 8.52 2.84
N ILE A 4 -10.09 8.68 2.15
CA ILE A 4 -10.04 9.28 0.82
C ILE A 4 -9.56 8.33 -0.26
N SER A 5 -9.29 7.06 0.08
CA SER A 5 -8.70 6.12 -0.89
C SER A 5 -9.60 5.88 -2.10
N GLY A 6 -10.92 5.91 -1.94
CA GLY A 6 -11.83 5.82 -3.07
C GLY A 6 -11.74 7.01 -4.02
N LEU A 7 -11.60 8.22 -3.49
CA LEU A 7 -11.43 9.43 -4.29
C LEU A 7 -10.08 9.46 -5.00
N VAL A 8 -9.03 8.97 -4.32
CA VAL A 8 -7.69 8.85 -4.92
C VAL A 8 -7.73 7.84 -6.07
N ALA A 9 -8.31 6.67 -5.85
CA ALA A 9 -8.42 5.63 -6.87
C ALA A 9 -9.23 6.09 -8.09
N GLY A 10 -10.26 6.90 -7.86
CA GLY A 10 -11.09 7.45 -8.93
C GLY A 10 -10.47 8.64 -9.65
N GLY A 11 -9.31 9.12 -9.21
CA GLY A 11 -8.64 10.25 -9.84
C GLY A 11 -9.28 11.62 -9.56
N VAL A 12 -10.16 11.69 -8.57
CA VAL A 12 -10.89 12.93 -8.24
C VAL A 12 -10.02 13.92 -7.46
N ILE A 13 -9.09 13.40 -6.67
CA ILE A 13 -8.14 14.21 -5.90
C ILE A 13 -6.71 13.71 -6.13
N PRO A 14 -5.68 14.55 -5.87
CA PRO A 14 -4.30 14.11 -6.02
C PRO A 14 -3.96 12.92 -5.11
N SER A 15 -3.08 12.05 -5.60
CA SER A 15 -2.66 10.88 -4.86
C SER A 15 -1.50 11.20 -3.91
N PRO A 16 -1.57 10.81 -2.63
CA PRO A 16 -0.43 10.94 -1.75
C PRO A 16 0.75 10.04 -2.14
N VAL A 17 0.51 9.01 -2.94
CA VAL A 17 1.56 8.10 -3.44
C VAL A 17 2.63 8.85 -4.23
N ASP A 18 2.26 9.92 -4.93
CA ASP A 18 3.20 10.73 -5.70
C ASP A 18 4.14 11.57 -4.83
N HIS A 19 3.81 11.77 -3.56
CA HIS A 19 4.50 12.70 -2.66
C HIS A 19 5.07 12.05 -1.42
N ALA A 20 4.74 10.81 -1.12
CA ALA A 20 5.17 10.13 0.10
C ALA A 20 5.98 8.88 -0.23
N ASP A 21 6.91 8.53 0.66
CA ASP A 21 7.69 7.30 0.53
C ASP A 21 6.88 6.07 0.94
N VAL A 22 6.01 6.24 1.93
CA VAL A 22 5.14 5.18 2.46
C VAL A 22 3.76 5.76 2.62
N VAL A 23 2.74 5.03 2.15
CA VAL A 23 1.34 5.41 2.28
C VAL A 23 0.57 4.22 2.83
N THR A 24 -0.21 4.45 3.89
CA THR A 24 -1.06 3.41 4.46
C THR A 24 -2.53 3.73 4.20
N THR A 25 -3.32 2.67 4.11
CA THR A 25 -4.77 2.80 4.04
C THR A 25 -5.43 1.59 4.71
N THR A 26 -6.64 1.79 5.19
CA THR A 26 -7.52 0.67 5.49
C THR A 26 -8.29 0.26 4.24
N THR A 27 -8.84 -0.94 4.27
CA THR A 27 -9.62 -1.48 3.14
C THR A 27 -11.12 -1.50 3.41
N HIS A 28 -11.54 -1.11 4.62
CA HIS A 28 -12.93 -1.24 5.09
C HIS A 28 -13.67 0.09 5.25
N LYS A 29 -13.11 1.19 4.75
CA LYS A 29 -13.75 2.50 4.74
C LYS A 29 -14.17 2.87 3.33
N SER A 30 -13.56 3.86 2.70
CA SER A 30 -14.00 4.29 1.37
C SER A 30 -13.77 3.23 0.28
N LEU A 31 -12.86 2.28 0.48
CA LEU A 31 -12.68 1.16 -0.44
C LEU A 31 -13.74 0.06 -0.29
N ARG A 32 -14.55 0.12 0.75
CA ARG A 32 -15.72 -0.75 0.95
C ARG A 32 -15.41 -2.24 1.07
N GLY A 33 -14.21 -2.58 1.52
CA GLY A 33 -13.78 -3.98 1.64
C GLY A 33 -13.88 -4.55 3.05
N VAL A 34 -13.32 -5.73 3.23
CA VAL A 34 -13.18 -6.37 4.53
C VAL A 34 -12.19 -5.59 5.40
N ARG A 35 -12.24 -5.80 6.71
CA ARG A 35 -11.31 -5.19 7.64
C ARG A 35 -9.89 -5.68 7.37
N SER A 36 -9.05 -4.78 6.90
CA SER A 36 -7.64 -5.03 6.64
C SER A 36 -6.92 -3.71 6.40
N GLY A 37 -5.62 -3.78 6.14
CA GLY A 37 -4.80 -2.63 5.80
C GLY A 37 -3.88 -2.94 4.66
N MET A 38 -3.47 -1.90 3.95
CA MET A 38 -2.45 -1.98 2.91
C MET A 38 -1.38 -0.93 3.19
N ILE A 39 -0.14 -1.31 2.91
CA ILE A 39 1.01 -0.42 3.02
C ILE A 39 1.67 -0.37 1.65
N PHE A 40 1.66 0.82 1.05
CA PHE A 40 2.35 1.09 -0.21
C PHE A 40 3.70 1.72 0.11
N TYR A 41 4.73 1.34 -0.61
CA TYR A 41 6.07 1.87 -0.39
C TYR A 41 6.83 1.97 -1.72
N ARG A 42 7.81 2.88 -1.76
CA ARG A 42 8.63 3.05 -2.96
C ARG A 42 9.57 1.85 -3.11
N ARG A 43 9.73 1.42 -4.37
CA ARG A 43 10.66 0.35 -4.75
C ARG A 43 11.57 0.84 -5.87
N GLY A 44 12.66 0.11 -6.05
CA GLY A 44 13.59 0.37 -7.14
C GLY A 44 14.68 1.35 -6.78
N GLN A 45 15.13 2.11 -7.76
CA GLN A 45 16.27 3.00 -7.60
C GLN A 45 15.88 4.32 -6.95
N LYS A 46 16.53 4.64 -5.84
CA LYS A 46 16.38 5.90 -5.12
C LYS A 46 17.23 7.01 -5.73
N GLY A 47 18.42 6.66 -6.20
CA GLY A 47 19.40 7.60 -6.74
C GLY A 47 20.71 6.89 -7.05
N VAL A 48 21.79 7.64 -7.13
CA VAL A 48 23.13 7.11 -7.30
C VAL A 48 24.05 7.60 -6.18
N ASP A 49 24.99 6.78 -5.78
CA ASP A 49 25.99 7.17 -4.79
C ASP A 49 27.10 7.98 -5.44
N LYS A 50 28.11 8.40 -4.64
CA LYS A 50 29.24 9.17 -5.12
C LYS A 50 30.10 8.42 -6.15
N ALA A 51 30.05 7.08 -6.15
CA ALA A 51 30.77 6.24 -7.08
C ALA A 51 29.94 5.93 -8.35
N GLY A 52 28.74 6.48 -8.49
CA GLY A 52 27.86 6.25 -9.62
C GLY A 52 27.07 4.93 -9.55
N LYS A 53 27.12 4.21 -8.44
CA LYS A 53 26.37 2.97 -8.25
C LYS A 53 24.92 3.28 -7.86
N PRO A 54 23.93 2.51 -8.39
CA PRO A 54 22.54 2.72 -7.99
C PRO A 54 22.33 2.45 -6.50
N VAL A 55 21.59 3.33 -5.84
CA VAL A 55 21.13 3.16 -4.46
C VAL A 55 19.66 2.78 -4.52
N LEU A 56 19.32 1.66 -3.93
CA LEU A 56 17.96 1.14 -3.95
C LEU A 56 17.21 1.49 -2.67
N TYR A 57 15.89 1.62 -2.79
CA TYR A 57 15.03 1.69 -1.61
C TYR A 57 15.05 0.34 -0.88
N ASP A 58 15.06 0.40 0.45
CA ASP A 58 15.10 -0.79 1.31
C ASP A 58 13.80 -0.98 2.12
N TYR A 59 12.74 -0.29 1.75
CA TYR A 59 11.48 -0.30 2.51
C TYR A 59 10.81 -1.67 2.53
N GLU A 60 10.90 -2.44 1.45
CA GLU A 60 10.25 -3.74 1.37
C GLU A 60 10.65 -4.67 2.51
N SER A 61 11.95 -4.90 2.68
CA SER A 61 12.45 -5.79 3.73
C SER A 61 12.17 -5.23 5.13
N ARG A 62 12.32 -3.92 5.31
CA ARG A 62 12.08 -3.27 6.60
C ARG A 62 10.62 -3.34 7.02
N ILE A 63 9.70 -3.06 6.09
CA ILE A 63 8.26 -3.10 6.35
C ILE A 63 7.82 -4.54 6.58
N ASN A 64 8.25 -5.48 5.75
CA ASN A 64 7.91 -6.89 5.91
C ASN A 64 8.37 -7.44 7.26
N ASN A 65 9.57 -7.11 7.71
CA ASN A 65 10.07 -7.54 9.02
C ASN A 65 9.30 -6.88 10.18
N ALA A 66 8.88 -5.63 10.02
CA ALA A 66 8.09 -4.94 11.02
C ALA A 66 6.68 -5.56 11.14
N VAL A 67 6.08 -5.95 10.03
CA VAL A 67 4.76 -6.57 10.01
C VAL A 67 4.85 -7.98 10.59
N PHE A 68 5.75 -8.80 10.09
CA PHE A 68 5.95 -10.17 10.56
C PHE A 68 7.44 -10.51 10.61
N PRO A 69 7.95 -10.98 11.76
CA PRO A 69 7.21 -11.42 12.95
C PRO A 69 7.04 -10.34 14.04
N ALA A 70 7.46 -9.10 13.81
CA ALA A 70 7.56 -8.13 14.92
C ALA A 70 6.20 -7.71 15.49
N LEU A 71 5.25 -7.29 14.67
CA LEU A 71 3.98 -6.72 15.13
C LEU A 71 2.78 -7.64 14.91
N GLN A 72 2.79 -8.46 13.85
CA GLN A 72 1.67 -9.29 13.47
C GLN A 72 2.03 -10.77 13.51
N GLY A 73 1.00 -11.62 13.56
CA GLY A 73 1.13 -13.06 13.38
C GLY A 73 0.98 -13.46 11.92
N GLY A 74 0.59 -14.72 11.69
CA GLY A 74 0.36 -15.22 10.35
C GLY A 74 -0.76 -14.48 9.62
N PRO A 75 -0.71 -14.45 8.29
CA PRO A 75 -1.74 -13.75 7.50
C PRO A 75 -3.09 -14.47 7.58
N HIS A 76 -4.17 -13.67 7.42
CA HIS A 76 -5.52 -14.18 7.31
C HIS A 76 -5.91 -14.18 5.83
N ASN A 77 -5.71 -15.30 5.15
CA ASN A 77 -5.88 -15.38 3.70
C ASN A 77 -7.30 -15.11 3.23
N HIS A 78 -8.30 -15.41 4.04
CA HIS A 78 -9.69 -15.09 3.73
C HIS A 78 -9.91 -13.57 3.65
N ALA A 79 -9.28 -12.80 4.53
CA ALA A 79 -9.34 -11.34 4.49
C ALA A 79 -8.58 -10.80 3.27
N ILE A 80 -7.41 -11.35 2.98
CA ILE A 80 -6.61 -10.95 1.81
C ILE A 80 -7.39 -11.20 0.53
N GLY A 81 -8.03 -12.36 0.40
CA GLY A 81 -8.90 -12.67 -0.72
C GLY A 81 -10.10 -11.72 -0.82
N GLY A 82 -10.69 -11.37 0.32
CA GLY A 82 -11.78 -10.40 0.38
C GLY A 82 -11.37 -9.00 -0.08
N VAL A 83 -10.15 -8.57 0.24
CA VAL A 83 -9.60 -7.30 -0.26
C VAL A 83 -9.50 -7.32 -1.78
N ALA A 84 -8.99 -8.40 -2.35
CA ALA A 84 -8.86 -8.52 -3.81
C ALA A 84 -10.22 -8.44 -4.50
N VAL A 85 -11.24 -9.10 -3.96
CA VAL A 85 -12.61 -9.04 -4.50
C VAL A 85 -13.16 -7.62 -4.42
N ALA A 86 -13.00 -6.95 -3.27
CA ALA A 86 -13.49 -5.60 -3.06
C ALA A 86 -12.83 -4.61 -4.04
N LEU A 87 -11.52 -4.69 -4.23
CA LEU A 87 -10.79 -3.83 -5.15
C LEU A 87 -11.25 -4.06 -6.60
N ARG A 88 -11.52 -5.30 -6.97
CA ARG A 88 -12.04 -5.61 -8.30
C ARG A 88 -13.42 -5.02 -8.52
N GLN A 89 -14.30 -5.09 -7.54
CA GLN A 89 -15.65 -4.51 -7.63
C GLN A 89 -15.59 -2.99 -7.72
N VAL A 90 -14.78 -2.35 -6.89
CA VAL A 90 -14.61 -0.89 -6.90
C VAL A 90 -14.04 -0.40 -8.24
N SER A 91 -13.05 -1.11 -8.79
CA SER A 91 -12.43 -0.74 -10.05
C SER A 91 -13.40 -0.77 -11.24
N ARG A 92 -14.47 -1.58 -11.17
CA ARG A 92 -15.51 -1.64 -12.20
C ARG A 92 -16.46 -0.46 -12.16
N VAL A 93 -16.56 0.18 -11.01
CA VAL A 93 -17.46 1.35 -10.81
C VAL A 93 -16.72 2.66 -11.11
N LEU A 94 -15.43 2.68 -10.81
CA LEU A 94 -14.56 3.82 -11.05
C LEU A 94 -14.08 3.84 -12.51
#